data_6f6353c9e8b4d2f38cfad36cda38df8d
#
_entry.id   6f6353c9e8b4d2f38cfad36cda38df8d
#
_cell.length_a   1.000
_cell.length_b   1.000
_cell.length_c   1.000
_cell.angle_alpha   90.00
_cell.angle_beta   90.00
_cell.angle_gamma   90.00
#
_symmetry.space_group_name_H-M   'P 1'
#
loop_
_entity.id
_entity.type
_entity.pdbx_description
1 polymer ?
#
loop_
_entity_poly.entity_id
_entity_poly.type
_entity_poly.pdbx_seq_one_letter_code
_entity_poly.pdbx_strand_id
1 'polypeptide(L)'
;MTESAVVVEGARTPFCEWLGGKRGDGGPGGRLASVSAEELGTIAIKGAMEKSGTDPNAVEHVVMGHALQTSGQAIFGARHAGLRAGIPQEVPMLTLNRLCGSGAQSIISATQMIMLGEAEVVVAGGMENLSQAPHVLRDMRDTYKLGRPPREGDELPKDMEDYLFTNLKDDVCGYFMAQTSDELCRRIGVSRDEADSFAALSHQKTERSISEGVWEQEIVAVETPGGLVGFSDEDHVVIGTTEESLSGLRTHFGPESLVTAGNASGVVDGAAALVVKSASRAAADGDSTLSRILSWGIVGLEPAIMAHGPVPSSRLALEKAGLKVGDIDLWEINEAFAGQCVACTKDLGIDPERVNVNGGAVGLGHPLAATGTRLLLTLSLELRKRGGRYGVATACIGGGQGIAVVLESMNARE
;
A
#
# COMPACT_ATOMS: atom_id res chain seq x y z
N MET A 1 20.66 24.62 -7.43
CA MET A 1 20.53 23.18 -7.09
C MET A 1 19.07 22.95 -6.82
N THR A 2 18.48 21.90 -7.35
CA THR A 2 17.08 21.54 -7.08
C THR A 2 16.97 21.12 -5.60
N GLU A 3 15.95 21.61 -4.91
CA GLU A 3 15.69 21.25 -3.51
C GLU A 3 15.44 19.74 -3.37
N SER A 4 15.95 19.11 -2.31
CA SER A 4 15.71 17.69 -2.06
C SER A 4 14.56 17.49 -1.08
N ALA A 5 13.79 16.42 -1.29
CA ALA A 5 12.70 16.05 -0.40
C ALA A 5 13.17 14.99 0.59
N VAL A 6 12.80 15.19 1.87
CA VAL A 6 13.09 14.28 2.96
C VAL A 6 11.80 13.82 3.64
N VAL A 7 11.76 12.57 4.05
CA VAL A 7 10.71 12.03 4.90
C VAL A 7 11.09 12.35 6.34
N VAL A 8 10.26 13.13 7.01
CA VAL A 8 10.48 13.50 8.41
C VAL A 8 10.02 12.36 9.32
N GLU A 9 8.76 11.99 9.20
CA GLU A 9 8.14 10.92 9.99
C GLU A 9 6.85 10.43 9.31
N GLY A 10 6.22 9.38 9.83
CA GLY A 10 4.98 8.86 9.30
C GLY A 10 4.17 8.06 10.31
N ALA A 11 2.94 7.76 9.90
CA ALA A 11 2.06 6.90 10.65
C ALA A 11 1.14 6.11 9.72
N ARG A 12 0.69 4.95 10.21
CA ARG A 12 -0.35 4.16 9.57
C ARG A 12 -1.36 3.65 10.58
N THR A 13 -2.53 3.32 10.13
CA THR A 13 -3.47 2.52 10.93
C THR A 13 -3.03 1.05 10.95
N PRO A 14 -3.54 0.21 11.84
CA PRO A 14 -3.51 -1.23 11.64
C PRO A 14 -4.11 -1.57 10.27
N PHE A 15 -3.63 -2.66 9.64
CA PHE A 15 -4.25 -3.23 8.45
C PHE A 15 -5.10 -4.42 8.90
N CYS A 16 -6.39 -4.32 8.69
CA CYS A 16 -7.33 -5.33 9.18
C CYS A 16 -8.11 -5.97 8.04
N GLU A 17 -8.31 -7.28 8.15
CA GLU A 17 -9.04 -8.09 7.19
C GLU A 17 -10.41 -7.48 6.87
N TRP A 18 -10.81 -7.52 5.61
CA TRP A 18 -12.11 -7.02 5.16
C TRP A 18 -13.28 -7.76 5.83
N LEU A 19 -14.47 -7.17 5.80
CA LEU A 19 -15.66 -7.71 6.48
C LEU A 19 -16.01 -9.15 6.05
N GLY A 20 -15.77 -9.51 4.80
CA GLY A 20 -16.04 -10.85 4.27
C GLY A 20 -14.90 -11.85 4.48
N GLY A 21 -13.74 -11.41 4.99
CA GLY A 21 -12.56 -12.23 5.21
C GLY A 21 -12.51 -12.88 6.58
N LYS A 22 -11.31 -13.35 6.96
CA LYS A 22 -11.04 -13.96 8.25
C LYS A 22 -9.93 -13.22 8.95
N ARG A 23 -10.05 -13.09 10.28
CA ARG A 23 -8.93 -12.61 11.09
C ARG A 23 -7.83 -13.68 11.16
N GLY A 24 -6.62 -13.26 11.48
CA GLY A 24 -5.49 -14.15 11.63
C GLY A 24 -5.68 -15.27 12.68
N ASP A 25 -6.57 -15.07 13.65
CA ASP A 25 -7.01 -16.07 14.62
C ASP A 25 -8.10 -17.02 14.08
N GLY A 26 -8.46 -16.90 12.80
CA GLY A 26 -9.50 -17.68 12.14
C GLY A 26 -10.93 -17.17 12.33
N GLY A 27 -11.11 -16.07 13.05
CA GLY A 27 -12.41 -15.39 13.17
C GLY A 27 -12.77 -14.56 11.93
N PRO A 28 -14.01 -14.03 11.86
CA PRO A 28 -14.41 -13.13 10.77
C PRO A 28 -13.62 -11.82 10.80
N GLY A 29 -13.34 -11.25 9.62
CA GLY A 29 -12.76 -9.92 9.46
C GLY A 29 -13.69 -8.78 9.88
N GLY A 30 -13.34 -7.55 9.50
CA GLY A 30 -14.22 -6.38 9.65
C GLY A 30 -13.93 -5.48 10.85
N ARG A 31 -12.76 -5.57 11.48
CA ARG A 31 -12.40 -4.69 12.63
C ARG A 31 -12.49 -3.20 12.27
N LEU A 32 -12.09 -2.82 11.05
CA LEU A 32 -12.14 -1.45 10.54
C LEU A 32 -13.31 -1.18 9.58
N ALA A 33 -14.19 -2.15 9.33
CA ALA A 33 -15.25 -2.05 8.33
C ALA A 33 -16.22 -0.87 8.57
N SER A 34 -16.38 -0.41 9.82
CA SER A 34 -17.25 0.72 10.15
C SER A 34 -16.60 2.10 9.98
N VAL A 35 -15.28 2.17 9.72
CA VAL A 35 -14.51 3.40 9.62
C VAL A 35 -14.24 3.69 8.15
N SER A 36 -14.73 4.81 7.63
CA SER A 36 -14.54 5.15 6.21
C SER A 36 -13.06 5.33 5.84
N ALA A 37 -12.73 5.16 4.55
CA ALA A 37 -11.38 5.39 4.07
C ALA A 37 -10.88 6.81 4.42
N GLU A 38 -11.74 7.82 4.31
CA GLU A 38 -11.42 9.21 4.66
C GLU A 38 -11.15 9.41 6.16
N GLU A 39 -11.84 8.66 7.03
CA GLU A 39 -11.58 8.67 8.48
C GLU A 39 -10.28 7.96 8.82
N LEU A 40 -10.00 6.80 8.21
CA LEU A 40 -8.70 6.13 8.32
C LEU A 40 -7.57 7.06 7.85
N GLY A 41 -7.75 7.73 6.70
CA GLY A 41 -6.83 8.73 6.19
C GLY A 41 -6.60 9.90 7.16
N THR A 42 -7.69 10.39 7.79
CA THR A 42 -7.61 11.43 8.83
C THR A 42 -6.71 11.01 10.00
N ILE A 43 -6.88 9.78 10.48
CA ILE A 43 -6.11 9.22 11.60
C ILE A 43 -4.63 9.10 11.23
N ALA A 44 -4.33 8.58 10.04
CA ALA A 44 -2.95 8.46 9.55
C ALA A 44 -2.28 9.84 9.37
N ILE A 45 -2.98 10.84 8.82
CA ILE A 45 -2.49 12.22 8.68
C ILE A 45 -2.19 12.83 10.05
N LYS A 46 -3.12 12.75 11.00
CA LYS A 46 -2.92 13.24 12.37
C LYS A 46 -1.71 12.58 13.02
N GLY A 47 -1.65 11.25 12.97
CA GLY A 47 -0.53 10.51 13.55
C GLY A 47 0.81 10.86 12.93
N ALA A 48 0.89 11.07 11.61
CA ALA A 48 2.12 11.50 10.95
C ALA A 48 2.55 12.92 11.39
N MET A 49 1.61 13.87 11.49
CA MET A 49 1.89 15.22 11.99
C MET A 49 2.29 15.21 13.46
N GLU A 50 1.61 14.46 14.32
CA GLU A 50 1.93 14.33 15.75
C GLU A 50 3.32 13.75 15.97
N LYS A 51 3.66 12.65 15.28
CA LYS A 51 4.97 12.00 15.40
C LYS A 51 6.12 12.88 14.87
N SER A 52 5.87 13.64 13.82
CA SER A 52 6.85 14.58 13.26
C SER A 52 6.93 15.91 14.00
N GLY A 53 6.01 16.20 14.94
CA GLY A 53 5.89 17.52 15.57
C GLY A 53 5.47 18.63 14.58
N THR A 54 4.91 18.27 13.42
CA THR A 54 4.52 19.25 12.41
C THR A 54 3.19 19.91 12.78
N ASP A 55 3.20 21.25 12.89
CA ASP A 55 1.98 22.03 13.09
C ASP A 55 1.07 21.89 11.86
N PRO A 56 -0.22 21.54 11.99
CA PRO A 56 -1.16 21.53 10.86
C PRO A 56 -1.18 22.84 10.06
N ASN A 57 -0.92 23.99 10.71
CA ASN A 57 -0.85 25.29 10.03
C ASN A 57 0.44 25.46 9.17
N ALA A 58 1.45 24.62 9.35
CA ALA A 58 2.66 24.64 8.54
C ALA A 58 2.51 23.80 7.26
N VAL A 59 1.47 22.98 7.15
CA VAL A 59 1.22 22.15 5.97
C VAL A 59 0.75 23.02 4.81
N GLU A 60 1.40 22.87 3.65
CA GLU A 60 1.13 23.66 2.46
C GLU A 60 0.39 22.88 1.37
N HIS A 61 0.45 21.54 1.42
CA HIS A 61 -0.32 20.68 0.53
C HIS A 61 -0.58 19.31 1.15
N VAL A 62 -1.69 18.65 0.73
CA VAL A 62 -2.00 17.26 1.08
C VAL A 62 -2.21 16.45 -0.20
N VAL A 63 -1.56 15.29 -0.30
CA VAL A 63 -1.74 14.37 -1.43
C VAL A 63 -2.06 12.97 -0.90
N MET A 64 -3.30 12.50 -1.10
CA MET A 64 -3.70 11.16 -0.66
C MET A 64 -4.16 10.29 -1.83
N GLY A 65 -3.62 9.07 -1.88
CA GLY A 65 -4.10 8.03 -2.77
C GLY A 65 -5.43 7.46 -2.27
N HIS A 66 -6.32 7.10 -3.21
CA HIS A 66 -7.54 6.35 -2.94
C HIS A 66 -7.90 5.56 -4.21
N ALA A 67 -7.73 4.26 -4.19
CA ALA A 67 -7.86 3.44 -5.39
C ALA A 67 -9.31 3.07 -5.67
N LEU A 68 -10.03 2.54 -4.69
CA LEU A 68 -11.41 2.11 -4.81
C LEU A 68 -12.33 3.05 -4.02
N GLN A 69 -13.10 3.87 -4.71
CA GLN A 69 -14.05 4.78 -4.08
C GLN A 69 -15.25 4.02 -3.53
N THR A 70 -15.28 3.83 -2.22
CA THR A 70 -16.25 2.98 -1.52
C THR A 70 -17.39 3.73 -0.83
N SER A 71 -17.32 5.06 -0.79
CA SER A 71 -18.38 5.90 -0.22
C SER A 71 -18.81 7.01 -1.16
N GLY A 72 -19.98 7.62 -0.93
CA GLY A 72 -20.43 8.81 -1.64
C GLY A 72 -19.59 10.06 -1.32
N GLN A 73 -18.78 10.04 -0.27
CA GLN A 73 -17.88 11.11 0.12
C GLN A 73 -16.46 10.92 -0.42
N ALA A 74 -16.14 9.75 -0.96
CA ALA A 74 -14.82 9.41 -1.48
C ALA A 74 -14.31 10.35 -2.59
N ILE A 75 -15.25 10.97 -3.33
CA ILE A 75 -14.93 12.00 -4.33
C ILE A 75 -14.19 13.21 -3.73
N PHE A 76 -14.40 13.49 -2.45
CA PHE A 76 -13.71 14.57 -1.72
C PHE A 76 -12.45 14.08 -0.99
N GLY A 77 -12.25 12.79 -0.89
CA GLY A 77 -11.14 12.01 -0.36
C GLY A 77 -10.12 12.77 0.49
N ALA A 78 -8.98 13.14 -0.11
CA ALA A 78 -7.91 13.88 0.56
C ALA A 78 -8.38 15.17 1.23
N ARG A 79 -9.33 15.88 0.60
CA ARG A 79 -9.86 17.14 1.14
C ARG A 79 -10.56 16.93 2.47
N HIS A 80 -11.45 15.94 2.56
CA HIS A 80 -12.14 15.63 3.81
C HIS A 80 -11.18 15.07 4.88
N ALA A 81 -10.24 14.21 4.48
CA ALA A 81 -9.26 13.66 5.41
C ALA A 81 -8.38 14.75 6.04
N GLY A 82 -7.83 15.66 5.22
CA GLY A 82 -6.98 16.74 5.69
C GLY A 82 -7.71 17.77 6.56
N LEU A 83 -8.93 18.19 6.17
CA LEU A 83 -9.73 19.11 6.97
C LEU A 83 -10.09 18.53 8.35
N ARG A 84 -10.48 17.25 8.40
CA ARG A 84 -10.76 16.55 9.67
C ARG A 84 -9.49 16.34 10.51
N ALA A 85 -8.32 16.30 9.86
CA ALA A 85 -7.05 16.26 10.54
C ALA A 85 -6.61 17.61 11.13
N GLY A 86 -7.37 18.68 10.90
CA GLY A 86 -7.10 20.02 11.43
C GLY A 86 -6.23 20.89 10.52
N ILE A 87 -5.93 20.45 9.31
CA ILE A 87 -5.20 21.25 8.33
C ILE A 87 -6.12 22.39 7.83
N PRO A 88 -5.61 23.65 7.72
CA PRO A 88 -6.42 24.80 7.34
C PRO A 88 -7.13 24.64 6.00
N GLN A 89 -8.30 25.27 5.90
CA GLN A 89 -9.12 25.20 4.68
C GLN A 89 -8.49 25.87 3.45
N GLU A 90 -7.52 26.73 3.64
CA GLU A 90 -6.77 27.41 2.59
C GLU A 90 -5.76 26.48 1.90
N VAL A 91 -5.37 25.39 2.58
CA VAL A 91 -4.42 24.41 2.05
C VAL A 91 -5.06 23.58 0.94
N PRO A 92 -4.48 23.54 -0.28
CA PRO A 92 -4.97 22.68 -1.35
C PRO A 92 -4.71 21.19 -1.04
N MET A 93 -5.63 20.33 -1.49
CA MET A 93 -5.55 18.89 -1.22
C MET A 93 -5.94 18.10 -2.46
N LEU A 94 -5.14 17.09 -2.82
CA LEU A 94 -5.27 16.29 -4.03
C LEU A 94 -5.54 14.83 -3.67
N THR A 95 -6.63 14.27 -4.22
CA THR A 95 -6.83 12.82 -4.27
C THR A 95 -6.32 12.29 -5.61
N LEU A 96 -5.50 11.25 -5.57
CA LEU A 96 -5.00 10.60 -6.78
C LEU A 96 -5.27 9.09 -6.79
N ASN A 97 -5.27 8.51 -7.97
CA ASN A 97 -5.44 7.07 -8.17
C ASN A 97 -4.39 6.54 -9.17
N ARG A 98 -3.52 5.67 -8.69
CA ARG A 98 -2.64 4.79 -9.45
C ARG A 98 -2.77 3.36 -8.89
N LEU A 99 -3.98 2.97 -8.49
CA LEU A 99 -4.26 1.66 -7.89
C LEU A 99 -3.26 1.31 -6.77
N CYS A 100 -2.64 0.14 -6.80
CA CYS A 100 -1.64 -0.34 -5.84
C CYS A 100 -0.44 0.61 -5.65
N GLY A 101 -0.15 1.43 -6.64
CA GLY A 101 0.95 2.41 -6.61
C GLY A 101 0.57 3.79 -6.05
N SER A 102 -0.70 4.02 -5.67
CA SER A 102 -1.20 5.35 -5.28
C SER A 102 -0.42 5.96 -4.11
N GLY A 103 -0.12 5.20 -3.07
CA GLY A 103 0.63 5.67 -1.92
C GLY A 103 2.06 6.11 -2.26
N ALA A 104 2.77 5.33 -3.07
CA ALA A 104 4.09 5.74 -3.56
C ALA A 104 4.01 6.93 -4.51
N GLN A 105 2.96 6.99 -5.36
CA GLN A 105 2.74 8.11 -6.25
C GLN A 105 2.46 9.41 -5.48
N SER A 106 1.74 9.37 -4.38
CA SER A 106 1.47 10.56 -3.56
C SER A 106 2.77 11.14 -2.99
N ILE A 107 3.69 10.28 -2.54
CA ILE A 107 5.01 10.69 -2.06
C ILE A 107 5.86 11.27 -3.21
N ILE A 108 5.83 10.65 -4.39
CA ILE A 108 6.49 11.18 -5.59
C ILE A 108 5.92 12.56 -5.95
N SER A 109 4.60 12.74 -5.92
CA SER A 109 3.95 14.02 -6.22
C SER A 109 4.33 15.10 -5.21
N ALA A 110 4.38 14.78 -3.90
CA ALA A 110 4.89 15.66 -2.86
C ALA A 110 6.36 16.06 -3.13
N THR A 111 7.19 15.08 -3.47
CA THR A 111 8.59 15.31 -3.85
C THR A 111 8.72 16.26 -5.04
N GLN A 112 7.89 16.07 -6.07
CA GLN A 112 7.87 16.95 -7.26
C GLN A 112 7.47 18.38 -6.90
N MET A 113 6.44 18.58 -6.06
CA MET A 113 6.03 19.91 -5.58
C MET A 113 7.18 20.61 -4.84
N ILE A 114 7.91 19.90 -3.98
CA ILE A 114 9.08 20.42 -3.26
C ILE A 114 10.20 20.79 -4.24
N MET A 115 10.53 19.91 -5.18
CA MET A 115 11.59 20.15 -6.17
C MET A 115 11.27 21.34 -7.09
N LEU A 116 10.00 21.61 -7.35
CA LEU A 116 9.53 22.76 -8.15
C LEU A 116 9.37 24.04 -7.32
N GLY A 117 9.50 23.97 -6.00
CA GLY A 117 9.31 25.11 -5.10
C GLY A 117 7.85 25.53 -4.94
N GLU A 118 6.91 24.62 -5.18
CA GLU A 118 5.48 24.86 -5.01
C GLU A 118 5.03 24.67 -3.55
N ALA A 119 5.78 23.88 -2.77
CA ALA A 119 5.55 23.64 -1.34
C ALA A 119 6.86 23.23 -0.66
N GLU A 120 6.97 23.50 0.64
CA GLU A 120 8.06 23.05 1.50
C GLU A 120 7.63 21.95 2.50
N VAL A 121 6.35 21.91 2.85
CA VAL A 121 5.77 20.94 3.80
C VAL A 121 4.54 20.29 3.20
N VAL A 122 4.62 19.00 2.91
CA VAL A 122 3.53 18.23 2.29
C VAL A 122 3.22 17.01 3.14
N VAL A 123 1.94 16.77 3.41
CA VAL A 123 1.47 15.49 3.96
C VAL A 123 1.01 14.62 2.78
N ALA A 124 1.61 13.44 2.63
CA ALA A 124 1.31 12.56 1.52
C ALA A 124 1.11 11.11 1.99
N GLY A 125 0.15 10.40 1.37
CA GLY A 125 -0.17 9.04 1.81
C GLY A 125 -1.21 8.36 0.94
N GLY A 126 -1.90 7.38 1.54
CA GLY A 126 -3.02 6.68 0.90
C GLY A 126 -3.95 6.07 1.94
N MET A 127 -5.18 5.85 1.52
CA MET A 127 -6.27 5.34 2.36
C MET A 127 -7.15 4.40 1.55
N GLU A 128 -7.65 3.36 2.19
CA GLU A 128 -8.50 2.36 1.55
C GLU A 128 -9.43 1.70 2.56
N ASN A 129 -10.69 1.48 2.20
CA ASN A 129 -11.58 0.60 2.94
C ASN A 129 -12.31 -0.31 1.96
N LEU A 130 -11.84 -1.54 1.81
CA LEU A 130 -12.38 -2.53 0.89
C LEU A 130 -13.62 -3.23 1.46
N SER A 131 -13.79 -3.21 2.79
CA SER A 131 -15.00 -3.69 3.46
C SER A 131 -16.28 -2.94 3.06
N GLN A 132 -16.13 -1.66 2.67
CA GLN A 132 -17.23 -0.80 2.24
C GLN A 132 -17.45 -0.78 0.72
N ALA A 133 -16.76 -1.64 -0.02
CA ALA A 133 -16.94 -1.73 -1.46
C ALA A 133 -18.41 -2.06 -1.79
N PRO A 134 -19.08 -1.26 -2.63
CA PRO A 134 -20.50 -1.45 -2.89
C PRO A 134 -20.75 -2.60 -3.87
N HIS A 135 -21.97 -3.12 -3.85
CA HIS A 135 -22.53 -3.77 -5.03
C HIS A 135 -23.23 -2.73 -5.89
N VAL A 136 -23.07 -2.79 -7.20
CA VAL A 136 -23.57 -1.77 -8.13
C VAL A 136 -24.59 -2.36 -9.11
N LEU A 137 -25.59 -1.55 -9.43
CA LEU A 137 -26.52 -1.77 -10.51
C LEU A 137 -26.19 -0.79 -11.64
N ARG A 138 -25.92 -1.31 -12.85
CA ARG A 138 -25.65 -0.47 -14.03
C ARG A 138 -26.93 -0.14 -14.77
N ASP A 139 -26.83 0.80 -15.72
CA ASP A 139 -27.89 1.19 -16.65
C ASP A 139 -29.20 1.70 -15.99
N MET A 140 -29.07 2.19 -14.74
CA MET A 140 -30.21 2.69 -13.96
C MET A 140 -30.57 4.14 -14.28
N ARG A 141 -29.76 4.88 -15.05
CA ARG A 141 -29.98 6.30 -15.35
C ARG A 141 -31.16 6.53 -16.27
N ASP A 142 -31.50 5.59 -17.11
CA ASP A 142 -32.67 5.67 -18.01
C ASP A 142 -33.99 5.47 -17.26
N THR A 143 -33.94 4.72 -16.14
CA THR A 143 -35.11 4.35 -15.35
C THR A 143 -35.34 5.31 -14.18
N TYR A 144 -34.28 5.76 -13.51
CA TYR A 144 -34.36 6.56 -12.30
C TYR A 144 -33.83 7.98 -12.48
N LYS A 145 -34.63 8.96 -12.07
CA LYS A 145 -34.21 10.38 -12.05
C LYS A 145 -33.19 10.63 -10.93
N LEU A 146 -32.34 11.61 -11.14
CA LEU A 146 -31.36 12.06 -10.14
C LEU A 146 -32.04 12.31 -8.78
N GLY A 147 -31.46 11.77 -7.71
CA GLY A 147 -31.99 11.88 -6.36
C GLY A 147 -33.25 11.06 -6.06
N ARG A 148 -33.66 10.22 -6.97
CA ARG A 148 -34.79 9.30 -6.78
C ARG A 148 -34.32 7.85 -6.88
N PRO A 149 -33.92 7.23 -5.75
CA PRO A 149 -33.55 5.81 -5.73
C PRO A 149 -34.76 4.93 -6.03
N PRO A 150 -34.54 3.66 -6.35
CA PRO A 150 -35.59 2.66 -6.46
C PRO A 150 -36.50 2.67 -5.22
N ARG A 151 -37.78 2.42 -5.43
CA ARG A 151 -38.80 2.34 -4.37
C ARG A 151 -39.15 0.88 -4.12
N GLU A 152 -39.78 0.64 -2.96
CA GLU A 152 -40.38 -0.65 -2.68
C GLU A 152 -41.41 -1.01 -3.78
N GLY A 153 -41.24 -2.20 -4.38
CA GLY A 153 -42.05 -2.68 -5.48
C GLY A 153 -41.53 -2.39 -6.88
N ASP A 154 -40.45 -1.60 -7.06
CA ASP A 154 -39.80 -1.45 -8.35
C ASP A 154 -39.06 -2.75 -8.73
N GLU A 155 -39.17 -3.16 -10.01
CA GLU A 155 -38.36 -4.25 -10.54
C GLU A 155 -36.93 -3.75 -10.75
N LEU A 156 -35.99 -4.28 -9.94
CA LEU A 156 -34.57 -4.01 -10.11
C LEU A 156 -33.95 -4.99 -11.11
N PRO A 157 -32.91 -4.58 -11.87
CA PRO A 157 -32.11 -5.50 -12.64
C PRO A 157 -31.60 -6.65 -11.78
N LYS A 158 -31.58 -7.86 -12.32
CA LYS A 158 -31.11 -9.04 -11.63
C LYS A 158 -29.57 -9.11 -11.54
N ASP A 159 -28.90 -8.36 -12.39
CA ASP A 159 -27.45 -8.38 -12.55
C ASP A 159 -26.82 -7.29 -11.66
N MET A 160 -26.60 -7.65 -10.41
CA MET A 160 -25.86 -6.84 -9.47
C MET A 160 -24.37 -7.25 -9.48
N GLU A 161 -23.48 -6.28 -9.68
CA GLU A 161 -22.04 -6.51 -9.70
C GLU A 161 -21.43 -6.28 -8.32
N ASP A 162 -20.56 -7.20 -7.86
CA ASP A 162 -19.63 -6.94 -6.78
C ASP A 162 -18.52 -6.02 -7.30
N TYR A 163 -18.55 -4.76 -6.86
CA TYR A 163 -17.63 -3.73 -7.34
C TYR A 163 -16.18 -4.03 -6.97
N LEU A 164 -15.92 -4.65 -5.81
CA LEU A 164 -14.59 -5.06 -5.42
C LEU A 164 -14.04 -6.13 -6.39
N PHE A 165 -14.81 -7.20 -6.59
CA PHE A 165 -14.38 -8.32 -7.42
C PHE A 165 -14.19 -7.92 -8.89
N THR A 166 -15.11 -7.12 -9.44
CA THR A 166 -15.04 -6.65 -10.83
C THR A 166 -13.79 -5.80 -11.08
N ASN A 167 -13.40 -4.96 -10.12
CA ASN A 167 -12.21 -4.11 -10.25
C ASN A 167 -10.87 -4.86 -10.10
N LEU A 168 -10.89 -6.14 -9.69
CA LEU A 168 -9.69 -7.00 -9.69
C LEU A 168 -9.45 -7.69 -11.04
N LYS A 169 -10.31 -7.47 -12.04
CA LYS A 169 -10.16 -7.98 -13.39
C LYS A 169 -9.73 -6.86 -14.34
N ASP A 170 -8.72 -7.12 -15.14
CA ASP A 170 -8.26 -6.22 -16.20
C ASP A 170 -8.93 -6.60 -17.52
N ASP A 171 -9.78 -5.71 -18.06
CA ASP A 171 -10.52 -5.95 -19.29
C ASP A 171 -9.63 -5.94 -20.55
N VAL A 172 -8.43 -5.33 -20.48
CA VAL A 172 -7.51 -5.25 -21.63
C VAL A 172 -6.87 -6.62 -21.91
N CYS A 173 -6.42 -7.32 -20.86
CA CYS A 173 -5.86 -8.66 -21.01
C CYS A 173 -6.84 -9.77 -20.64
N GLY A 174 -7.98 -9.45 -20.03
CA GLY A 174 -9.01 -10.40 -19.62
C GLY A 174 -8.69 -11.19 -18.35
N TYR A 175 -7.58 -10.88 -17.67
CA TYR A 175 -7.10 -11.59 -16.49
C TYR A 175 -7.51 -10.90 -15.20
N PHE A 176 -7.79 -11.70 -14.17
CA PHE A 176 -7.72 -11.22 -12.80
C PHE A 176 -6.27 -10.94 -12.40
N MET A 177 -6.07 -10.07 -11.42
CA MET A 177 -4.72 -9.72 -10.95
C MET A 177 -3.91 -10.96 -10.57
N ALA A 178 -4.52 -11.96 -9.93
CA ALA A 178 -3.89 -13.23 -9.61
C ALA A 178 -3.38 -13.99 -10.84
N GLN A 179 -4.16 -14.01 -11.92
CA GLN A 179 -3.76 -14.68 -13.16
C GLN A 179 -2.58 -13.99 -13.86
N THR A 180 -2.38 -12.68 -13.65
CA THR A 180 -1.18 -11.99 -14.14
C THR A 180 0.07 -12.44 -13.40
N SER A 181 -0.06 -12.82 -12.11
CA SER A 181 1.01 -13.45 -11.35
C SER A 181 1.31 -14.86 -11.85
N ASP A 182 0.28 -15.67 -12.12
CA ASP A 182 0.44 -17.01 -12.70
C ASP A 182 1.17 -16.94 -14.05
N GLU A 183 0.79 -16.02 -14.92
CA GLU A 183 1.44 -15.84 -16.23
C GLU A 183 2.92 -15.41 -16.09
N LEU A 184 3.22 -14.52 -15.15
CA LEU A 184 4.60 -14.15 -14.84
C LEU A 184 5.39 -15.36 -14.32
N CYS A 185 4.85 -16.10 -13.37
CA CYS A 185 5.47 -17.29 -12.80
C CYS A 185 5.77 -18.34 -13.87
N ARG A 186 4.83 -18.55 -14.79
CA ARG A 186 5.01 -19.46 -15.94
C ARG A 186 6.16 -19.01 -16.85
N ARG A 187 6.31 -17.70 -17.12
CA ARG A 187 7.39 -17.16 -17.97
C ARG A 187 8.77 -17.25 -17.31
N ILE A 188 8.84 -17.07 -15.98
CA ILE A 188 10.10 -17.06 -15.24
C ILE A 188 10.46 -18.44 -14.68
N GLY A 189 9.51 -19.36 -14.64
CA GLY A 189 9.72 -20.72 -14.09
C GLY A 189 9.69 -20.73 -12.56
N VAL A 190 8.71 -20.04 -11.94
CA VAL A 190 8.44 -20.13 -10.51
C VAL A 190 7.45 -21.25 -10.26
N SER A 191 7.76 -22.12 -9.31
CA SER A 191 6.90 -23.24 -8.92
C SER A 191 5.92 -22.85 -7.80
N ARG A 192 4.90 -23.72 -7.58
CA ARG A 192 3.97 -23.59 -6.46
C ARG A 192 4.71 -23.70 -5.11
N ASP A 193 5.66 -24.62 -4.99
CA ASP A 193 6.43 -24.81 -3.77
C ASP A 193 7.26 -23.58 -3.41
N GLU A 194 7.88 -22.92 -4.40
CA GLU A 194 8.61 -21.67 -4.18
C GLU A 194 7.68 -20.54 -3.73
N ALA A 195 6.46 -20.44 -4.30
CA ALA A 195 5.48 -19.47 -3.88
C ALA A 195 4.97 -19.73 -2.45
N ASP A 196 4.70 -20.98 -2.09
CA ASP A 196 4.26 -21.36 -0.76
C ASP A 196 5.36 -21.21 0.29
N SER A 197 6.63 -21.52 -0.03
CA SER A 197 7.78 -21.25 0.84
C SER A 197 7.92 -19.76 1.14
N PHE A 198 7.81 -18.91 0.13
CA PHE A 198 7.84 -17.46 0.33
C PHE A 198 6.66 -16.97 1.19
N ALA A 199 5.46 -17.49 0.93
CA ALA A 199 4.26 -17.12 1.69
C ALA A 199 4.37 -17.53 3.17
N ALA A 200 4.86 -18.74 3.45
CA ALA A 200 5.11 -19.20 4.81
C ALA A 200 6.08 -18.27 5.55
N LEU A 201 7.18 -17.88 4.90
CA LEU A 201 8.13 -16.91 5.47
C LEU A 201 7.51 -15.54 5.70
N SER A 202 6.67 -15.03 4.80
CA SER A 202 5.98 -13.75 4.98
C SER A 202 5.06 -13.79 6.21
N HIS A 203 4.22 -14.83 6.37
CA HIS A 203 3.39 -15.00 7.56
C HIS A 203 4.22 -15.10 8.84
N GLN A 204 5.30 -15.91 8.86
CA GLN A 204 6.17 -16.09 10.03
C GLN A 204 6.91 -14.80 10.41
N LYS A 205 7.41 -14.03 9.43
CA LYS A 205 8.03 -12.72 9.66
C LYS A 205 7.01 -11.73 10.22
N THR A 206 5.77 -11.73 9.69
CA THR A 206 4.67 -10.89 10.16
C THR A 206 4.27 -11.25 11.59
N GLU A 207 4.05 -12.52 11.89
CA GLU A 207 3.74 -13.03 13.25
C GLU A 207 4.83 -12.61 14.26
N ARG A 208 6.10 -12.81 13.92
CA ARG A 208 7.23 -12.36 14.75
C ARG A 208 7.19 -10.85 14.96
N SER A 209 6.99 -10.07 13.90
CA SER A 209 6.99 -8.60 13.98
C SER A 209 5.87 -8.05 14.83
N ILE A 210 4.69 -8.69 14.84
CA ILE A 210 3.59 -8.35 15.74
C ILE A 210 3.99 -8.70 17.18
N SER A 211 4.50 -9.90 17.42
CA SER A 211 4.86 -10.36 18.77
C SER A 211 6.01 -9.56 19.39
N GLU A 212 6.94 -9.07 18.60
CA GLU A 212 8.08 -8.26 19.03
C GLU A 212 7.78 -6.75 19.05
N GLY A 213 6.57 -6.32 18.68
CA GLY A 213 6.17 -4.91 18.65
C GLY A 213 6.91 -4.07 17.60
N VAL A 214 7.42 -4.69 16.52
CA VAL A 214 8.23 -4.00 15.50
C VAL A 214 7.51 -2.80 14.91
N TRP A 215 6.19 -2.90 14.73
CA TRP A 215 5.37 -1.87 14.09
C TRP A 215 4.68 -0.89 15.05
N GLU A 216 4.91 -0.99 16.38
CA GLU A 216 4.38 0.00 17.33
C GLU A 216 4.73 1.44 16.94
N GLN A 217 5.96 1.62 16.43
CA GLN A 217 6.43 2.95 16.01
C GLN A 217 5.74 3.48 14.74
N GLU A 218 5.10 2.62 13.94
CA GLU A 218 4.39 3.03 12.71
C GLU A 218 2.91 3.28 12.98
N ILE A 219 2.30 2.45 13.86
CA ILE A 219 0.86 2.34 13.99
C ILE A 219 0.30 3.40 14.94
N VAL A 220 -0.84 3.97 14.54
CA VAL A 220 -1.75 4.73 15.39
C VAL A 220 -3.05 3.96 15.51
N ALA A 221 -3.55 3.85 16.74
CA ALA A 221 -4.77 3.10 17.02
C ALA A 221 -6.01 3.81 16.44
N VAL A 222 -7.02 3.01 16.11
CA VAL A 222 -8.29 3.44 15.54
C VAL A 222 -9.42 3.14 16.52
N GLU A 223 -10.19 4.15 16.92
CA GLU A 223 -11.41 3.95 17.67
C GLU A 223 -12.54 3.46 16.75
N THR A 224 -13.20 2.38 17.13
CA THR A 224 -14.34 1.82 16.41
C THR A 224 -15.49 1.55 17.37
N PRO A 225 -16.71 1.34 16.87
CA PRO A 225 -17.83 0.89 17.73
C PRO A 225 -17.55 -0.42 18.48
N GLY A 226 -16.62 -1.25 17.96
CA GLY A 226 -16.18 -2.50 18.58
C GLY A 226 -15.04 -2.34 19.60
N GLY A 227 -14.53 -1.13 19.79
CA GLY A 227 -13.41 -0.80 20.67
C GLY A 227 -12.19 -0.28 19.93
N LEU A 228 -11.08 -0.10 20.68
CA LEU A 228 -9.82 0.38 20.13
C LEU A 228 -9.12 -0.75 19.35
N VAL A 229 -8.69 -0.46 18.13
CA VAL A 229 -7.92 -1.37 17.26
C VAL A 229 -6.50 -0.82 17.15
N GLY A 230 -5.51 -1.55 17.67
CA GLY A 230 -4.12 -1.15 17.78
C GLY A 230 -3.15 -2.02 16.98
N PHE A 231 -1.86 -1.91 17.27
CA PHE A 231 -0.80 -2.58 16.51
C PHE A 231 -0.86 -4.12 16.59
N SER A 232 -1.35 -4.67 17.70
CA SER A 232 -1.52 -6.12 17.88
C SER A 232 -2.77 -6.69 17.22
N ASP A 233 -3.59 -5.84 16.60
CA ASP A 233 -4.87 -6.21 16.02
C ASP A 233 -4.85 -6.38 14.50
N GLU A 234 -3.66 -6.35 13.88
CA GLU A 234 -3.47 -6.75 12.49
C GLU A 234 -3.81 -8.25 12.37
N ASP A 235 -4.84 -8.56 11.59
CA ASP A 235 -5.55 -9.82 11.72
C ASP A 235 -5.62 -10.64 10.42
N HIS A 236 -4.88 -10.25 9.38
CA HIS A 236 -4.79 -11.06 8.17
C HIS A 236 -3.81 -12.23 8.34
N VAL A 237 -2.77 -12.05 9.14
CA VAL A 237 -1.76 -13.09 9.38
C VAL A 237 -2.39 -14.36 9.93
N VAL A 238 -2.01 -15.50 9.36
CA VAL A 238 -2.39 -16.83 9.89
C VAL A 238 -1.25 -17.35 10.75
N ILE A 239 -1.48 -17.37 12.05
CA ILE A 239 -0.48 -17.77 13.04
C ILE A 239 -0.07 -19.24 12.83
N GLY A 240 1.23 -19.52 12.91
CA GLY A 240 1.78 -20.86 12.76
C GLY A 240 1.73 -21.40 11.32
N THR A 241 1.62 -20.54 10.32
CA THR A 241 1.65 -20.96 8.91
C THR A 241 2.95 -21.65 8.55
N THR A 242 2.85 -22.80 7.87
CA THR A 242 3.96 -23.59 7.34
C THR A 242 3.75 -23.92 5.87
N GLU A 243 4.83 -24.27 5.16
CA GLU A 243 4.74 -24.73 3.77
C GLU A 243 3.78 -25.92 3.61
N GLU A 244 3.80 -26.87 4.56
CA GLU A 244 2.89 -28.00 4.56
C GLU A 244 1.42 -27.59 4.65
N SER A 245 1.10 -26.60 5.51
CA SER A 245 -0.27 -26.09 5.64
C SER A 245 -0.73 -25.39 4.37
N LEU A 246 0.16 -24.74 3.63
CA LEU A 246 -0.14 -24.02 2.38
C LEU A 246 -0.30 -24.96 1.19
N SER A 247 0.52 -26.01 1.11
CA SER A 247 0.53 -26.97 -0.02
C SER A 247 -0.82 -27.65 -0.26
N GLY A 248 -1.61 -27.85 0.82
CA GLY A 248 -2.96 -28.42 0.76
C GLY A 248 -4.06 -27.45 0.29
N LEU A 249 -3.75 -26.15 0.10
CA LEU A 249 -4.75 -25.16 -0.27
C LEU A 249 -5.12 -25.26 -1.75
N ARG A 250 -6.42 -25.11 -2.01
CA ARG A 250 -7.00 -25.10 -3.35
C ARG A 250 -6.62 -23.82 -4.11
N THR A 251 -6.27 -23.96 -5.39
CA THR A 251 -6.09 -22.84 -6.30
C THR A 251 -7.44 -22.23 -6.73
N HIS A 252 -7.48 -20.91 -6.95
CA HIS A 252 -8.71 -20.20 -7.30
C HIS A 252 -9.00 -20.16 -8.81
N PHE A 253 -7.95 -20.17 -9.65
CA PHE A 253 -8.06 -19.91 -11.08
C PHE A 253 -7.75 -21.16 -11.94
N GLY A 254 -8.05 -22.34 -11.42
CA GLY A 254 -7.87 -23.62 -12.11
C GLY A 254 -6.62 -24.39 -11.67
N PRO A 255 -6.43 -25.62 -12.17
CA PRO A 255 -5.38 -26.51 -11.67
C PRO A 255 -3.95 -26.05 -11.99
N GLU A 256 -3.78 -25.22 -13.02
CA GLU A 256 -2.49 -24.67 -13.42
C GLU A 256 -2.12 -23.38 -12.66
N SER A 257 -3.03 -22.84 -11.87
CA SER A 257 -2.77 -21.65 -11.05
C SER A 257 -1.89 -21.99 -9.85
N LEU A 258 -0.97 -21.10 -9.52
CA LEU A 258 -0.17 -21.18 -8.29
C LEU A 258 -0.85 -20.45 -7.13
N VAL A 259 -1.77 -19.51 -7.42
CA VAL A 259 -2.35 -18.61 -6.43
C VAL A 259 -3.43 -19.31 -5.61
N THR A 260 -3.29 -19.19 -4.30
CA THR A 260 -4.25 -19.67 -3.28
C THR A 260 -4.57 -18.57 -2.29
N ALA A 261 -5.52 -18.81 -1.39
CA ALA A 261 -5.82 -17.87 -0.30
C ALA A 261 -4.65 -17.66 0.68
N GLY A 262 -3.70 -18.61 0.75
CA GLY A 262 -2.58 -18.53 1.68
C GLY A 262 -1.31 -17.91 1.09
N ASN A 263 -1.24 -17.71 -0.24
CA ASN A 263 -0.07 -17.15 -0.91
C ASN A 263 -0.39 -15.89 -1.76
N ALA A 264 -1.57 -15.33 -1.56
CA ALA A 264 -2.00 -14.03 -2.07
C ALA A 264 -2.03 -13.00 -0.92
N SER A 265 -1.89 -11.72 -1.25
CA SER A 265 -2.11 -10.65 -0.27
C SER A 265 -3.56 -10.60 0.19
N GLY A 266 -3.79 -10.27 1.46
CA GLY A 266 -5.11 -10.07 2.01
C GLY A 266 -5.81 -8.83 1.47
N VAL A 267 -7.13 -8.95 1.32
CA VAL A 267 -8.03 -7.81 1.14
C VAL A 267 -8.25 -7.19 2.52
N VAL A 268 -7.74 -5.98 2.74
CA VAL A 268 -7.75 -5.34 4.07
C VAL A 268 -8.10 -3.86 3.97
N ASP A 269 -8.51 -3.29 5.10
CA ASP A 269 -8.77 -1.87 5.29
C ASP A 269 -7.58 -1.21 5.98
N GLY A 270 -7.24 0.05 5.63
CA GLY A 270 -6.16 0.78 6.27
C GLY A 270 -5.74 2.06 5.57
N ALA A 271 -4.93 2.86 6.25
CA ALA A 271 -4.36 4.10 5.72
C ALA A 271 -2.93 4.31 6.23
N ALA A 272 -2.14 5.06 5.48
CA ALA A 272 -0.80 5.49 5.87
C ALA A 272 -0.53 6.90 5.35
N ALA A 273 0.26 7.69 6.09
CA ALA A 273 0.67 9.03 5.71
C ALA A 273 2.10 9.33 6.17
N LEU A 274 2.82 10.12 5.39
CA LEU A 274 4.14 10.65 5.70
C LEU A 274 4.11 12.17 5.69
N VAL A 275 4.91 12.80 6.53
CA VAL A 275 5.30 14.20 6.40
C VAL A 275 6.57 14.27 5.58
N VAL A 276 6.49 14.94 4.44
CA VAL A 276 7.59 15.17 3.50
C VAL A 276 7.89 16.67 3.48
N LYS A 277 9.15 17.02 3.76
CA LYS A 277 9.59 18.43 3.74
C LYS A 277 10.73 18.62 2.75
N SER A 278 10.95 19.89 2.37
CA SER A 278 12.21 20.26 1.74
C SER A 278 13.35 20.06 2.77
N ALA A 279 14.54 19.67 2.31
CA ALA A 279 15.67 19.43 3.21
C ALA A 279 16.07 20.72 3.95
N SER A 280 15.99 21.89 3.27
CA SER A 280 16.23 23.19 3.89
C SER A 280 15.21 23.53 4.98
N ARG A 281 13.93 23.24 4.76
CA ARG A 281 12.86 23.46 5.75
C ARG A 281 13.01 22.51 6.94
N ALA A 282 13.24 21.23 6.71
CA ALA A 282 13.47 20.26 7.78
C ALA A 282 14.67 20.66 8.67
N ALA A 283 15.75 21.11 8.06
CA ALA A 283 16.91 21.61 8.79
C ALA A 283 16.60 22.88 9.61
N ALA A 284 15.84 23.82 9.04
CA ALA A 284 15.42 25.05 9.74
C ALA A 284 14.48 24.76 10.91
N ASP A 285 13.59 23.79 10.77
CA ASP A 285 12.67 23.34 11.82
C ASP A 285 13.39 22.49 12.90
N GLY A 286 14.63 22.01 12.63
CA GLY A 286 15.38 21.14 13.54
C GLY A 286 14.88 19.69 13.54
N ASP A 287 14.25 19.24 12.47
CA ASP A 287 13.65 17.91 12.36
C ASP A 287 14.71 16.80 12.32
N SER A 288 14.43 15.70 13.01
CA SER A 288 15.11 14.43 12.78
C SER A 288 14.44 13.73 11.59
N THR A 289 15.15 13.62 10.47
CA THR A 289 14.61 13.03 9.26
C THR A 289 14.93 11.54 9.14
N LEU A 290 14.00 10.75 8.61
CA LEU A 290 14.15 9.31 8.40
C LEU A 290 15.01 9.01 7.17
N SER A 291 14.60 9.55 6.04
CA SER A 291 15.22 9.25 4.75
C SER A 291 15.08 10.40 3.76
N ARG A 292 15.95 10.41 2.75
CA ARG A 292 15.88 11.28 1.58
C ARG A 292 15.37 10.48 0.38
N ILE A 293 14.50 11.08 -0.43
CA ILE A 293 14.04 10.49 -1.68
C ILE A 293 15.07 10.81 -2.76
N LEU A 294 15.77 9.78 -3.27
CA LEU A 294 16.81 9.94 -4.28
C LEU A 294 16.26 9.95 -5.70
N SER A 295 15.39 9.02 -5.99
CA SER A 295 14.85 8.83 -7.34
C SER A 295 13.60 7.98 -7.32
N TRP A 296 12.93 7.91 -8.47
CA TRP A 296 11.82 7.00 -8.70
C TRP A 296 11.74 6.53 -10.15
N GLY A 297 11.16 5.34 -10.33
CA GLY A 297 10.82 4.76 -11.62
C GLY A 297 9.33 4.47 -11.69
N ILE A 298 8.67 4.92 -12.75
CA ILE A 298 7.29 4.59 -13.07
C ILE A 298 7.30 4.09 -14.50
N VAL A 299 6.74 2.90 -14.73
CA VAL A 299 6.78 2.23 -16.04
C VAL A 299 5.42 1.65 -16.40
N GLY A 300 5.15 1.56 -17.69
CA GLY A 300 4.11 0.70 -18.24
C GLY A 300 4.71 -0.57 -18.81
N LEU A 301 3.96 -1.66 -18.76
CA LEU A 301 4.35 -2.95 -19.33
C LEU A 301 3.11 -3.72 -19.81
N GLU A 302 3.33 -4.89 -20.39
CA GLU A 302 2.26 -5.78 -20.83
C GLU A 302 1.27 -6.07 -19.68
N PRO A 303 -0.04 -5.76 -19.82
CA PRO A 303 -1.01 -5.97 -18.74
C PRO A 303 -1.07 -7.43 -18.25
N ALA A 304 -0.91 -8.41 -19.12
CA ALA A 304 -0.95 -9.82 -18.77
C ALA A 304 0.16 -10.26 -17.78
N ILE A 305 1.23 -9.49 -17.67
CA ILE A 305 2.31 -9.70 -16.68
C ILE A 305 2.50 -8.47 -15.79
N MET A 306 1.42 -7.79 -15.40
CA MET A 306 1.51 -6.61 -14.52
C MET A 306 2.33 -6.90 -13.24
N ALA A 307 2.28 -8.14 -12.76
CA ALA A 307 3.04 -8.63 -11.62
C ALA A 307 4.56 -8.43 -11.75
N HIS A 308 5.10 -8.24 -12.97
CA HIS A 308 6.51 -7.94 -13.24
C HIS A 308 6.88 -6.46 -13.02
N GLY A 309 5.90 -5.58 -12.80
CA GLY A 309 6.10 -4.13 -12.65
C GLY A 309 7.25 -3.69 -11.75
N PRO A 310 7.50 -4.35 -10.59
CA PRO A 310 8.61 -4.04 -9.69
C PRO A 310 9.99 -4.07 -10.36
N VAL A 311 10.21 -4.96 -11.32
CA VAL A 311 11.52 -5.14 -11.96
C VAL A 311 11.91 -3.95 -12.83
N PRO A 312 11.18 -3.60 -13.90
CA PRO A 312 11.57 -2.47 -14.75
C PRO A 312 11.47 -1.12 -14.01
N SER A 313 10.55 -0.95 -13.05
CA SER A 313 10.48 0.29 -12.29
C SER A 313 11.67 0.46 -11.35
N SER A 314 12.13 -0.60 -10.68
CA SER A 314 13.32 -0.58 -9.84
C SER A 314 14.59 -0.31 -10.65
N ARG A 315 14.75 -0.99 -11.79
CA ARG A 315 15.89 -0.74 -12.69
C ARG A 315 15.96 0.72 -13.12
N LEU A 316 14.83 1.31 -13.52
CA LEU A 316 14.74 2.73 -13.89
C LEU A 316 15.06 3.66 -12.70
N ALA A 317 14.56 3.36 -11.52
CA ALA A 317 14.83 4.15 -10.32
C ALA A 317 16.31 4.10 -9.93
N LEU A 318 16.91 2.91 -9.94
CA LEU A 318 18.33 2.72 -9.66
C LEU A 318 19.22 3.42 -10.67
N GLU A 319 18.92 3.33 -11.97
CA GLU A 319 19.63 4.06 -13.02
C GLU A 319 19.66 5.56 -12.76
N LYS A 320 18.50 6.16 -12.42
CA LYS A 320 18.40 7.59 -12.09
C LYS A 320 19.17 7.97 -10.83
N ALA A 321 19.28 7.07 -9.85
CA ALA A 321 20.07 7.27 -8.64
C ALA A 321 21.57 7.04 -8.87
N GLY A 322 21.97 6.46 -9.99
CA GLY A 322 23.35 6.03 -10.24
C GLY A 322 23.77 4.83 -9.39
N LEU A 323 22.80 4.02 -8.95
CA LEU A 323 23.01 2.85 -8.08
C LEU A 323 22.77 1.54 -8.83
N LYS A 324 23.31 0.46 -8.28
CA LYS A 324 23.11 -0.92 -8.73
C LYS A 324 22.33 -1.72 -7.69
N VAL A 325 21.75 -2.84 -8.08
CA VAL A 325 21.02 -3.75 -7.17
C VAL A 325 21.87 -4.13 -5.94
N GLY A 326 23.16 -4.38 -6.13
CA GLY A 326 24.08 -4.74 -5.05
C GLY A 326 24.35 -3.63 -4.02
N ASP A 327 24.09 -2.38 -4.36
CA ASP A 327 24.29 -1.22 -3.46
C ASP A 327 23.11 -1.06 -2.47
N ILE A 328 22.03 -1.80 -2.67
CA ILE A 328 20.79 -1.68 -1.89
C ILE A 328 20.83 -2.62 -0.68
N ASP A 329 20.71 -2.05 0.50
CA ASP A 329 20.72 -2.78 1.77
C ASP A 329 19.40 -3.51 2.03
N LEU A 330 18.26 -2.85 1.77
CA LEU A 330 16.93 -3.39 2.04
C LEU A 330 15.96 -3.12 0.88
N TRP A 331 15.05 -4.07 0.69
CA TRP A 331 13.98 -4.00 -0.29
C TRP A 331 12.62 -4.21 0.37
N GLU A 332 11.69 -3.33 0.09
CA GLU A 332 10.27 -3.51 0.36
C GLU A 332 9.53 -3.68 -0.98
N ILE A 333 9.20 -4.91 -1.30
CA ILE A 333 8.45 -5.27 -2.52
C ILE A 333 7.01 -5.57 -2.09
N ASN A 334 6.03 -4.89 -2.66
CA ASN A 334 4.64 -5.24 -2.40
C ASN A 334 4.37 -6.69 -2.78
N GLU A 335 3.94 -7.47 -1.81
CA GLU A 335 3.60 -8.89 -1.99
C GLU A 335 2.15 -9.03 -2.45
N ALA A 336 1.83 -8.53 -3.65
CA ALA A 336 0.48 -8.76 -4.20
C ALA A 336 0.19 -10.28 -4.28
N PHE A 337 1.21 -11.05 -4.67
CA PHE A 337 1.22 -12.51 -4.68
C PHE A 337 2.63 -13.02 -4.36
N ALA A 338 2.74 -14.10 -3.60
CA ALA A 338 4.03 -14.68 -3.25
C ALA A 338 4.87 -15.08 -4.49
N GLY A 339 4.25 -15.75 -5.46
CA GLY A 339 4.92 -16.10 -6.72
C GLY A 339 5.44 -14.88 -7.49
N GLN A 340 4.70 -13.76 -7.47
CA GLN A 340 5.15 -12.49 -8.05
C GLN A 340 6.43 -11.98 -7.37
N CYS A 341 6.50 -12.01 -6.03
CA CYS A 341 7.69 -11.59 -5.30
C CYS A 341 8.89 -12.47 -5.59
N VAL A 342 8.71 -13.80 -5.63
CA VAL A 342 9.75 -14.75 -6.01
C VAL A 342 10.26 -14.44 -7.41
N ALA A 343 9.36 -14.24 -8.38
CA ALA A 343 9.74 -13.91 -9.77
C ALA A 343 10.54 -12.61 -9.86
N CYS A 344 10.09 -11.56 -9.18
CA CYS A 344 10.77 -10.26 -9.18
C CYS A 344 12.14 -10.33 -8.49
N THR A 345 12.24 -11.02 -7.37
CA THR A 345 13.50 -11.21 -6.63
C THR A 345 14.54 -11.97 -7.47
N LYS A 346 14.10 -13.04 -8.16
CA LYS A 346 14.96 -13.80 -9.09
C LYS A 346 15.44 -12.93 -10.25
N ASP A 347 14.55 -12.20 -10.92
CA ASP A 347 14.91 -11.41 -12.11
C ASP A 347 15.78 -10.20 -11.78
N LEU A 348 15.60 -9.59 -10.62
CA LEU A 348 16.48 -8.51 -10.12
C LEU A 348 17.82 -9.05 -9.58
N GLY A 349 17.90 -10.31 -9.22
CA GLY A 349 19.08 -10.90 -8.58
C GLY A 349 19.29 -10.38 -7.15
N ILE A 350 18.19 -10.17 -6.42
CA ILE A 350 18.21 -9.69 -5.04
C ILE A 350 18.41 -10.89 -4.09
N ASP A 351 19.19 -10.67 -3.02
CA ASP A 351 19.27 -11.59 -1.90
C ASP A 351 17.91 -11.62 -1.15
N PRO A 352 17.21 -12.77 -1.09
CA PRO A 352 15.91 -12.88 -0.42
C PRO A 352 15.91 -12.43 1.05
N GLU A 353 17.05 -12.54 1.74
CA GLU A 353 17.20 -12.11 3.14
C GLU A 353 17.09 -10.57 3.31
N ARG A 354 17.25 -9.81 2.23
CA ARG A 354 17.11 -8.36 2.22
C ARG A 354 15.70 -7.89 1.84
N VAL A 355 14.79 -8.83 1.52
CA VAL A 355 13.43 -8.54 1.05
C VAL A 355 12.45 -8.69 2.18
N ASN A 356 11.63 -7.64 2.42
CA ASN A 356 10.49 -7.65 3.34
C ASN A 356 10.88 -8.30 4.67
N VAL A 357 11.90 -7.74 5.31
CA VAL A 357 12.57 -8.35 6.48
C VAL A 357 11.66 -8.54 7.69
N ASN A 358 10.54 -7.80 7.74
CA ASN A 358 9.53 -7.87 8.80
C ASN A 358 8.23 -8.55 8.33
N GLY A 359 8.21 -9.16 7.15
CA GLY A 359 7.00 -9.64 6.48
C GLY A 359 6.40 -8.59 5.57
N GLY A 360 5.39 -8.97 4.80
CA GLY A 360 4.78 -8.11 3.79
C GLY A 360 3.30 -8.40 3.59
N ALA A 361 2.75 -8.02 2.44
CA ALA A 361 1.31 -8.02 2.21
C ALA A 361 0.65 -9.41 2.21
N VAL A 362 1.41 -10.49 2.00
CA VAL A 362 0.88 -11.85 2.15
C VAL A 362 0.51 -12.11 3.62
N GLY A 363 1.31 -11.63 4.57
CA GLY A 363 0.99 -11.73 5.99
C GLY A 363 0.15 -10.57 6.53
N LEU A 364 0.38 -9.33 6.05
CA LEU A 364 -0.25 -8.10 6.54
C LEU A 364 -1.54 -7.71 5.83
N GLY A 365 -1.65 -8.06 4.55
CA GLY A 365 -2.68 -7.53 3.65
C GLY A 365 -2.23 -6.32 2.83
N HIS A 366 -3.08 -5.96 1.85
CA HIS A 366 -2.79 -4.96 0.83
C HIS A 366 -3.95 -3.96 0.66
N PRO A 367 -4.05 -2.94 1.54
CA PRO A 367 -5.00 -1.83 1.32
C PRO A 367 -4.43 -0.96 0.20
N LEU A 368 -4.90 -1.17 -1.02
CA LEU A 368 -4.32 -0.76 -2.30
C LEU A 368 -3.55 0.56 -2.24
N ALA A 369 -4.25 1.66 -1.96
CA ALA A 369 -3.65 2.99 -1.98
C ALA A 369 -2.74 3.29 -0.78
N ALA A 370 -2.91 2.62 0.36
CA ALA A 370 -2.07 2.85 1.54
C ALA A 370 -0.72 2.12 1.45
N THR A 371 -0.68 1.01 0.70
CA THR A 371 0.47 0.10 0.68
C THR A 371 1.78 0.79 0.31
N GLY A 372 1.80 1.59 -0.78
CA GLY A 372 3.03 2.26 -1.21
C GLY A 372 3.63 3.19 -0.15
N THR A 373 2.79 3.88 0.61
CA THR A 373 3.20 4.72 1.73
C THR A 373 3.74 3.88 2.90
N ARG A 374 3.06 2.75 3.23
CA ARG A 374 3.53 1.82 4.25
C ARG A 374 4.91 1.24 3.90
N LEU A 375 5.11 0.82 2.65
CA LEU A 375 6.42 0.31 2.20
C LEU A 375 7.53 1.33 2.45
N LEU A 376 7.30 2.61 2.12
CA LEU A 376 8.27 3.68 2.32
C LEU A 376 8.52 3.99 3.80
N LEU A 377 7.49 3.96 4.62
CA LEU A 377 7.61 4.16 6.07
C LEU A 377 8.42 3.05 6.72
N THR A 378 7.99 1.79 6.54
CA THR A 378 8.66 0.60 7.06
C THR A 378 10.12 0.54 6.63
N LEU A 379 10.39 0.77 5.33
CA LEU A 379 11.73 0.78 4.78
C LEU A 379 12.62 1.86 5.43
N SER A 380 12.10 3.08 5.59
CA SER A 380 12.85 4.18 6.21
C SER A 380 13.22 3.87 7.67
N LEU A 381 12.28 3.31 8.43
CA LEU A 381 12.49 2.93 9.83
C LEU A 381 13.47 1.76 9.98
N GLU A 382 13.35 0.74 9.12
CA GLU A 382 14.27 -0.41 9.16
C GLU A 382 15.69 -0.06 8.70
N LEU A 383 15.85 0.78 7.69
CA LEU A 383 17.17 1.31 7.31
C LEU A 383 17.82 2.02 8.49
N ARG A 384 17.10 2.92 9.18
CA ARG A 384 17.59 3.62 10.37
C ARG A 384 17.97 2.65 11.48
N LYS A 385 17.11 1.69 11.79
CA LYS A 385 17.32 0.69 12.85
C LYS A 385 18.55 -0.18 12.61
N ARG A 386 18.75 -0.61 11.36
CA ARG A 386 19.86 -1.50 10.97
C ARG A 386 21.15 -0.75 10.60
N GLY A 387 21.09 0.57 10.45
CA GLY A 387 22.20 1.40 9.98
C GLY A 387 22.51 1.17 8.50
N GLY A 388 21.52 0.71 7.72
CA GLY A 388 21.60 0.61 6.27
C GLY A 388 21.52 1.99 5.61
N ARG A 389 22.06 2.09 4.40
CA ARG A 389 22.12 3.36 3.69
C ARG A 389 21.04 3.49 2.61
N TYR A 390 20.94 2.51 1.71
CA TYR A 390 20.03 2.57 0.58
C TYR A 390 18.94 1.52 0.64
N GLY A 391 17.74 1.92 0.29
CA GLY A 391 16.61 1.03 0.17
C GLY A 391 15.74 1.32 -1.04
N VAL A 392 15.01 0.31 -1.50
CA VAL A 392 14.03 0.43 -2.58
C VAL A 392 12.67 -0.08 -2.12
N ALA A 393 11.65 0.76 -2.26
CA ALA A 393 10.26 0.36 -2.13
C ALA A 393 9.63 0.27 -3.52
N THR A 394 8.98 -0.85 -3.85
CA THR A 394 8.42 -1.07 -5.19
C THR A 394 7.12 -1.86 -5.16
N ALA A 395 6.26 -1.60 -6.14
CA ALA A 395 4.97 -2.29 -6.29
C ALA A 395 4.62 -2.52 -7.77
N CYS A 396 3.98 -3.65 -8.05
CA CYS A 396 3.21 -3.87 -9.26
C CYS A 396 1.89 -3.11 -9.16
N ILE A 397 1.31 -2.77 -10.31
CA ILE A 397 0.09 -1.97 -10.40
C ILE A 397 -0.81 -2.54 -11.47
N GLY A 398 -2.08 -2.75 -11.15
CA GLY A 398 -3.09 -3.19 -12.12
C GLY A 398 -3.07 -2.39 -13.42
N GLY A 399 -3.44 -3.00 -14.52
CA GLY A 399 -3.37 -2.40 -15.85
C GLY A 399 -1.98 -2.44 -16.51
N GLY A 400 -1.03 -3.19 -15.93
CA GLY A 400 0.32 -3.33 -16.48
C GLY A 400 1.21 -2.12 -16.20
N GLN A 401 1.43 -1.81 -14.93
CA GLN A 401 2.34 -0.75 -14.51
C GLN A 401 3.24 -1.20 -13.36
N GLY A 402 4.31 -0.47 -13.11
CA GLY A 402 5.20 -0.63 -11.95
C GLY A 402 5.67 0.71 -11.43
N ILE A 403 5.92 0.77 -10.12
CA ILE A 403 6.45 1.94 -9.44
C ILE A 403 7.54 1.52 -8.46
N ALA A 404 8.62 2.30 -8.37
CA ALA A 404 9.69 2.12 -7.40
C ALA A 404 10.20 3.47 -6.91
N VAL A 405 10.62 3.54 -5.65
CA VAL A 405 11.24 4.71 -5.03
C VAL A 405 12.52 4.25 -4.35
N VAL A 406 13.62 4.96 -4.61
CA VAL A 406 14.92 4.77 -3.96
C VAL A 406 15.06 5.76 -2.83
N LEU A 407 15.34 5.26 -1.63
CA LEU A 407 15.57 6.04 -0.42
C LEU A 407 17.04 5.96 0.01
N GLU A 408 17.53 7.05 0.61
CA GLU A 408 18.78 7.08 1.37
C GLU A 408 18.46 7.41 2.83
N SER A 409 18.89 6.56 3.75
CA SER A 409 18.76 6.79 5.18
C SER A 409 19.61 7.99 5.62
N MET A 410 19.03 8.86 6.45
CA MET A 410 19.75 10.03 6.98
C MET A 410 20.67 9.68 8.17
N ASN A 411 20.59 8.46 8.67
CA ASN A 411 21.34 7.95 9.82
C ASN A 411 22.20 6.72 9.47
N ALA A 412 22.62 6.60 8.22
CA ALA A 412 23.50 5.50 7.81
C ALA A 412 24.83 5.54 8.59
N ARG A 413 25.31 4.39 9.04
CA ARG A 413 26.67 4.27 9.59
C ARG A 413 27.67 4.43 8.44
N GLU A 414 28.67 5.28 8.63
CA GLU A 414 29.77 5.45 7.69
C GLU A 414 30.57 4.15 7.48
#